data_a3248d500e606c460624f688de644f58
#
_entry.id   a3248d500e606c460624f688de644f58
#
_cell.length_a   1.000
_cell.length_b   1.000
_cell.length_c   1.000
_cell.angle_alpha   90.00
_cell.angle_beta   90.00
_cell.angle_gamma   90.00
#
_symmetry.space_group_name_H-M   'P 1'
#
loop_
_entity.id
_entity.type
_entity.pdbx_description
1 polymer ?
#
loop_
_entity_poly.entity_id
_entity_poly.type
_entity_poly.pdbx_seq_one_letter_code
_entity_poly.pdbx_strand_id
1 'polypeptide(L)'
;GLGASNIHLGDYIYLSIGTPTQNSKLIYNLAQNDNSIFGKIIKIEKKNFIESPFNFKIFSKGHRNPQGLTRIDDKIFSVEHGPKGGDELNLINQKNNYGWPLVSYGTRYMYDDNGKSYNKSHENKNFTEPLFALVPSVGISSVNVCPSVLIKYYNKKCLIALSLYGNNLRPGKSILIFLLNNDSNKIHSIEKIYLGDEMKL
;
A
#
# COMPACT_ATOMS: atom_id res chain seq x y z
N GLY A 1 11.51 1.33 8.36
CA GLY A 1 12.11 1.25 7.03
C GLY A 1 11.28 2.01 6.02
N LEU A 2 11.89 2.47 4.96
CA LEU A 2 11.22 3.10 3.83
C LEU A 2 10.86 1.99 2.84
N GLY A 3 9.56 1.72 2.66
CA GLY A 3 9.09 0.87 1.58
C GLY A 3 9.25 1.59 0.25
N ALA A 4 9.62 0.84 -0.79
CA ALA A 4 9.69 1.31 -2.16
C ALA A 4 9.33 0.17 -3.11
N SER A 5 8.67 0.52 -4.19
CA SER A 5 8.34 -0.40 -5.28
C SER A 5 8.18 0.38 -6.58
N ASN A 6 8.20 -0.32 -7.70
CA ASN A 6 8.02 0.32 -8.99
C ASN A 6 7.19 -0.55 -9.94
N ILE A 7 6.55 0.12 -10.89
CA ILE A 7 5.87 -0.52 -12.04
C ILE A 7 6.04 0.33 -13.29
N HIS A 8 5.86 -0.31 -14.44
CA HIS A 8 5.80 0.35 -15.74
C HIS A 8 4.36 0.33 -16.27
N LEU A 9 3.86 1.49 -16.69
CA LEU A 9 2.55 1.61 -17.33
C LEU A 9 2.62 2.63 -18.46
N GLY A 10 2.38 2.18 -19.69
CA GLY A 10 2.55 3.01 -20.89
C GLY A 10 3.96 3.59 -20.96
N ASP A 11 4.05 4.89 -21.18
CA ASP A 11 5.32 5.63 -21.29
C ASP A 11 5.90 6.08 -19.94
N TYR A 12 5.36 5.59 -18.84
CA TYR A 12 5.73 6.03 -17.51
C TYR A 12 6.29 4.89 -16.65
N ILE A 13 7.18 5.28 -15.74
CA ILE A 13 7.60 4.50 -14.58
C ILE A 13 6.94 5.15 -13.36
N TYR A 14 6.31 4.33 -12.53
CA TYR A 14 5.74 4.75 -11.25
C TYR A 14 6.60 4.20 -10.13
N LEU A 15 6.94 5.05 -9.16
CA LEU A 15 7.75 4.70 -8.00
C LEU A 15 6.99 5.08 -6.74
N SER A 16 6.87 4.14 -5.81
CA SER A 16 6.38 4.44 -4.47
C SER A 16 7.53 4.77 -3.53
N ILE A 17 7.35 5.76 -2.68
CA ILE A 17 8.37 6.21 -1.72
C ILE A 17 7.68 6.40 -0.38
N GLY A 18 8.05 5.59 0.61
CA GLY A 18 7.49 5.65 1.95
C GLY A 18 7.89 6.90 2.73
N THR A 19 7.21 7.15 3.82
CA THR A 19 7.56 8.21 4.78
C THR A 19 8.56 7.65 5.79
N PRO A 20 9.68 8.34 6.09
CA PRO A 20 10.60 7.91 7.12
C PRO A 20 9.90 7.74 8.48
N THR A 21 10.22 6.66 9.19
CA THR A 21 9.65 6.35 10.49
C THR A 21 10.54 6.87 11.62
N GLN A 22 10.67 8.18 11.75
CA GLN A 22 11.32 8.80 12.92
C GLN A 22 10.26 9.55 13.73
N ASN A 23 10.46 9.60 15.06
CA ASN A 23 9.53 10.15 16.05
C ASN A 23 9.39 11.68 15.99
N SER A 24 9.28 12.25 14.81
CA SER A 24 9.14 13.69 14.59
C SER A 24 7.87 13.98 13.81
N LYS A 25 7.01 14.85 14.34
CA LYS A 25 5.83 15.35 13.61
C LYS A 25 6.18 15.96 12.26
N LEU A 26 7.35 16.60 12.16
CA LEU A 26 7.85 17.17 10.90
C LEU A 26 8.02 16.10 9.83
N ILE A 27 8.57 14.95 10.19
CA ILE A 27 8.84 13.85 9.25
C ILE A 27 7.55 13.16 8.82
N TYR A 28 6.60 12.96 9.73
CA TYR A 28 5.31 12.41 9.35
C TYR A 28 4.54 13.32 8.38
N ASN A 29 4.63 14.62 8.57
CA ASN A 29 3.96 15.59 7.70
C ASN A 29 4.56 15.67 6.28
N LEU A 30 5.73 15.09 6.02
CA LEU A 30 6.30 15.02 4.67
C LEU A 30 5.37 14.33 3.67
N ALA A 31 4.55 13.36 4.11
CA ALA A 31 3.57 12.72 3.26
C ALA A 31 2.50 13.68 2.71
N GLN A 32 2.22 14.77 3.44
CA GLN A 32 1.25 15.81 3.02
C GLN A 32 1.92 17.01 2.34
N ASN A 33 3.24 17.15 2.44
CA ASN A 33 3.99 18.27 1.85
C ASN A 33 4.25 18.01 0.36
N ASP A 34 3.72 18.85 -0.52
CA ASP A 34 3.87 18.72 -1.98
C ASP A 34 5.29 19.00 -2.48
N ASN A 35 6.15 19.59 -1.65
CA ASN A 35 7.57 19.78 -1.95
C ASN A 35 8.46 18.61 -1.49
N SER A 36 7.88 17.54 -0.98
CA SER A 36 8.58 16.33 -0.53
C SER A 36 8.23 15.14 -1.40
N ILE A 37 9.23 14.29 -1.68
CA ILE A 37 9.02 13.00 -2.36
C ILE A 37 8.55 11.91 -1.39
N PHE A 38 8.70 12.10 -0.08
CA PHE A 38 8.34 11.10 0.91
C PHE A 38 6.81 10.97 1.08
N GLY A 39 6.35 9.74 1.21
CA GLY A 39 4.92 9.42 1.29
C GLY A 39 4.17 9.69 -0.01
N LYS A 40 4.83 9.44 -1.14
CA LYS A 40 4.31 9.69 -2.49
C LYS A 40 4.40 8.46 -3.38
N ILE A 41 3.51 8.41 -4.36
CA ILE A 41 3.76 7.70 -5.61
C ILE A 41 4.04 8.77 -6.65
N ILE A 42 5.20 8.68 -7.28
CA ILE A 42 5.64 9.59 -8.34
C ILE A 42 5.61 8.90 -9.69
N LYS A 43 5.50 9.67 -10.76
CA LYS A 43 5.63 9.16 -12.13
C LYS A 43 6.71 9.92 -12.89
N ILE A 44 7.48 9.17 -13.68
CA ILE A 44 8.58 9.67 -14.51
C ILE A 44 8.33 9.16 -15.94
N GLU A 45 8.48 10.01 -16.93
CA GLU A 45 8.46 9.58 -18.34
C GLU A 45 9.72 8.72 -18.62
N LYS A 46 9.54 7.56 -19.25
CA LYS A 46 10.64 6.63 -19.55
C LYS A 46 11.80 7.28 -20.30
N LYS A 47 11.49 8.14 -21.27
CA LYS A 47 12.50 8.86 -22.04
C LYS A 47 13.37 9.78 -21.19
N ASN A 48 12.83 10.30 -20.08
CA ASN A 48 13.54 11.21 -19.18
C ASN A 48 14.25 10.49 -18.04
N PHE A 49 14.01 9.17 -17.87
CA PHE A 49 14.50 8.43 -16.70
C PHE A 49 16.04 8.42 -16.60
N ILE A 50 16.73 8.36 -17.72
CA ILE A 50 18.20 8.36 -17.79
C ILE A 50 18.75 9.79 -17.79
N GLU A 51 18.15 10.68 -18.57
CA GLU A 51 18.71 12.03 -18.82
C GLU A 51 18.35 13.01 -17.70
N SER A 52 17.17 12.88 -17.11
CA SER A 52 16.64 13.80 -16.12
C SER A 52 15.78 13.08 -15.08
N PRO A 53 16.36 12.19 -14.25
CA PRO A 53 15.61 11.38 -13.29
C PRO A 53 14.86 12.22 -12.24
N PHE A 54 15.26 13.49 -12.05
CA PHE A 54 14.57 14.43 -11.16
C PHE A 54 13.36 15.10 -11.80
N ASN A 55 13.10 14.89 -13.09
CA ASN A 55 11.89 15.38 -13.76
C ASN A 55 10.72 14.43 -13.54
N PHE A 56 10.23 14.37 -12.32
CA PHE A 56 9.09 13.56 -11.91
C PHE A 56 7.86 14.42 -11.59
N LYS A 57 6.70 13.78 -11.59
CA LYS A 57 5.44 14.38 -11.11
C LYS A 57 4.89 13.55 -9.96
N ILE A 58 4.38 14.21 -8.93
CA ILE A 58 3.62 13.52 -7.88
C ILE A 58 2.34 12.99 -8.51
N PHE A 59 2.14 11.67 -8.41
CA PHE A 59 0.94 11.01 -8.91
C PHE A 59 -0.13 10.94 -7.82
N SER A 60 0.27 10.52 -6.61
CA SER A 60 -0.57 10.51 -5.40
C SER A 60 0.27 10.79 -4.15
N LYS A 61 -0.40 11.12 -3.04
CA LYS A 61 0.25 11.47 -1.77
C LYS A 61 -0.46 10.88 -0.56
N GLY A 62 0.13 11.06 0.62
CA GLY A 62 -0.44 10.60 1.87
C GLY A 62 -0.21 9.10 2.12
N HIS A 63 0.91 8.57 1.63
CA HIS A 63 1.33 7.20 1.84
C HIS A 63 2.28 7.07 3.02
N ARG A 64 2.10 6.02 3.84
CA ARG A 64 2.97 5.77 4.98
C ARG A 64 4.20 4.94 4.59
N ASN A 65 3.98 3.72 4.18
CA ASN A 65 5.06 2.76 3.91
C ASN A 65 4.64 1.73 2.85
N PRO A 66 4.50 2.15 1.59
CA PRO A 66 4.13 1.27 0.50
C PRO A 66 5.22 0.21 0.27
N GLN A 67 4.84 -1.06 0.26
CA GLN A 67 5.71 -2.22 0.13
C GLN A 67 5.63 -2.86 -1.25
N GLY A 68 4.59 -2.58 -2.00
CA GLY A 68 4.40 -3.14 -3.32
C GLY A 68 3.51 -2.28 -4.20
N LEU A 69 3.83 -2.26 -5.48
CA LEU A 69 3.00 -1.73 -6.55
C LEU A 69 2.77 -2.80 -7.59
N THR A 70 1.56 -2.85 -8.12
CA THR A 70 1.22 -3.67 -9.29
C THR A 70 0.14 -3.00 -10.12
N ARG A 71 -0.21 -3.60 -11.26
CA ARG A 71 -1.30 -3.09 -12.09
C ARG A 71 -2.14 -4.21 -12.67
N ILE A 72 -3.42 -3.94 -12.81
CA ILE A 72 -4.33 -4.71 -13.66
C ILE A 72 -4.89 -3.73 -14.70
N ASP A 73 -4.62 -4.00 -15.96
CA ASP A 73 -4.91 -3.08 -17.06
C ASP A 73 -4.25 -1.70 -16.82
N ASP A 74 -5.03 -0.64 -16.72
CA ASP A 74 -4.62 0.73 -16.43
C ASP A 74 -4.72 1.12 -14.94
N LYS A 75 -5.24 0.21 -14.09
CA LYS A 75 -5.40 0.45 -12.66
C LYS A 75 -4.16 0.06 -11.87
N ILE A 76 -3.68 0.97 -11.05
CA ILE A 76 -2.51 0.78 -10.19
C ILE A 76 -2.99 0.43 -8.78
N PHE A 77 -2.36 -0.57 -8.19
CA PHE A 77 -2.63 -1.01 -6.82
C PHE A 77 -1.37 -0.92 -5.99
N SER A 78 -1.52 -0.52 -4.73
CA SER A 78 -0.45 -0.51 -3.74
C SER A 78 -0.86 -1.27 -2.49
N VAL A 79 0.10 -1.98 -1.88
CA VAL A 79 -0.04 -2.45 -0.51
C VAL A 79 0.94 -1.69 0.37
N GLU A 80 0.49 -1.30 1.56
CA GLU A 80 1.33 -0.54 2.48
C GLU A 80 1.13 -0.91 3.95
N HIS A 81 2.22 -0.78 4.72
CA HIS A 81 2.15 -0.94 6.17
C HIS A 81 1.52 0.28 6.82
N GLY A 82 0.46 0.07 7.57
CA GLY A 82 -0.07 1.03 8.51
C GLY A 82 0.85 1.18 9.75
N PRO A 83 0.50 2.06 10.68
CA PRO A 83 1.06 2.03 12.03
C PRO A 83 0.60 0.76 12.76
N LYS A 84 0.68 0.70 14.05
CA LYS A 84 0.25 -0.47 14.84
C LYS A 84 -1.20 -0.88 14.50
N GLY A 85 -1.35 -1.90 13.65
CA GLY A 85 -2.60 -2.26 12.97
C GLY A 85 -2.82 -1.43 11.68
N GLY A 86 -3.73 -1.84 10.80
CA GLY A 86 -4.17 -1.03 9.66
C GLY A 86 -3.22 -1.03 8.45
N ASP A 87 -2.69 -2.18 8.05
CA ASP A 87 -2.12 -2.33 6.72
C ASP A 87 -3.21 -2.15 5.66
N GLU A 88 -2.85 -1.70 4.47
CA GLU A 88 -3.82 -1.31 3.46
C GLU A 88 -3.53 -1.89 2.08
N LEU A 89 -4.59 -2.23 1.36
CA LEU A 89 -4.59 -2.37 -0.09
C LEU A 89 -5.30 -1.17 -0.69
N ASN A 90 -4.61 -0.43 -1.52
CA ASN A 90 -5.08 0.80 -2.14
C ASN A 90 -5.23 0.68 -3.65
N LEU A 91 -6.31 1.21 -4.22
CA LEU A 91 -6.41 1.54 -5.64
C LEU A 91 -5.91 2.97 -5.84
N ILE A 92 -4.83 3.11 -6.61
CA ILE A 92 -4.10 4.37 -6.73
C ILE A 92 -4.62 5.20 -7.89
N ASN A 93 -5.15 6.37 -7.59
CA ASN A 93 -5.65 7.33 -8.56
C ASN A 93 -4.81 8.61 -8.55
N GLN A 94 -4.70 9.22 -9.73
CA GLN A 94 -3.96 10.46 -9.90
C GLN A 94 -4.55 11.60 -9.05
N LYS A 95 -3.67 12.36 -8.39
CA LYS A 95 -4.01 13.50 -7.51
C LYS A 95 -4.72 13.15 -6.20
N ASN A 96 -4.98 11.86 -5.93
CA ASN A 96 -5.60 11.45 -4.69
C ASN A 96 -4.64 11.54 -3.51
N ASN A 97 -5.23 11.77 -2.33
CA ASN A 97 -4.53 11.81 -1.04
C ASN A 97 -5.06 10.69 -0.14
N TYR A 98 -4.17 9.78 0.27
CA TYR A 98 -4.49 8.60 1.09
C TYR A 98 -4.39 8.86 2.61
N GLY A 99 -4.13 10.10 2.99
CA GLY A 99 -4.42 10.65 4.31
C GLY A 99 -3.33 10.51 5.36
N TRP A 100 -2.30 9.67 5.18
CA TRP A 100 -1.21 9.59 6.15
C TRP A 100 -0.50 10.94 6.33
N PRO A 101 -0.19 11.39 7.58
CA PRO A 101 -0.43 10.78 8.90
C PRO A 101 -1.71 11.29 9.59
N LEU A 102 -2.62 11.94 8.89
CA LEU A 102 -3.80 12.58 9.45
C LEU A 102 -4.92 11.59 9.77
N VAL A 103 -5.01 10.52 8.97
CA VAL A 103 -5.93 9.39 9.15
C VAL A 103 -5.19 8.08 9.00
N SER A 104 -5.66 7.02 9.66
CA SER A 104 -5.19 5.64 9.51
C SER A 104 -6.10 4.68 10.24
N TYR A 105 -6.25 3.45 9.74
CA TYR A 105 -6.96 2.37 10.42
C TYR A 105 -6.19 1.77 11.60
N GLY A 106 -4.87 2.03 11.70
CA GLY A 106 -4.06 1.61 12.82
C GLY A 106 -4.17 2.49 14.06
N THR A 107 -3.38 2.16 15.07
CA THR A 107 -3.22 2.95 16.28
C THR A 107 -1.84 3.56 16.36
N ARG A 108 -1.68 4.62 17.14
CA ARG A 108 -0.36 5.22 17.40
C ARG A 108 0.47 4.29 18.28
N TYR A 109 1.78 4.34 18.13
CA TYR A 109 2.66 3.68 19.08
C TYR A 109 2.65 4.43 20.42
N MET A 110 3.00 3.76 21.52
CA MET A 110 2.96 4.40 22.85
C MET A 110 3.84 5.67 22.94
N TYR A 111 4.93 5.70 22.20
CA TYR A 111 5.82 6.87 22.14
C TYR A 111 5.24 8.03 21.29
N ASP A 112 4.18 7.74 20.53
CA ASP A 112 3.49 8.67 19.65
C ASP A 112 2.13 9.10 20.23
N ASP A 113 1.94 9.52 21.41
CA ASP A 113 0.62 9.84 21.96
C ASP A 113 -0.04 8.72 22.77
N ASN A 114 0.74 7.94 23.50
CA ASN A 114 0.24 6.87 24.37
C ASN A 114 -0.67 5.86 23.66
N GLY A 115 -0.38 5.55 22.40
CA GLY A 115 -1.12 4.56 21.63
C GLY A 115 -2.55 4.97 21.24
N LYS A 116 -2.88 6.27 21.27
CA LYS A 116 -4.18 6.76 20.81
C LYS A 116 -4.46 6.38 19.36
N SER A 117 -5.69 6.10 19.05
CA SER A 117 -6.12 5.83 17.68
C SER A 117 -5.99 7.06 16.78
N TYR A 118 -5.72 6.82 15.51
CA TYR A 118 -5.91 7.82 14.46
C TYR A 118 -7.40 8.04 14.19
N ASN A 119 -7.74 9.12 13.52
CA ASN A 119 -9.02 9.21 12.85
C ASN A 119 -9.08 8.14 11.76
N LYS A 120 -10.12 7.30 11.77
CA LYS A 120 -10.26 6.16 10.86
C LYS A 120 -11.09 6.48 9.62
N SER A 121 -11.87 7.55 9.65
CA SER A 121 -12.71 7.95 8.52
C SER A 121 -11.91 8.81 7.56
N HIS A 122 -11.43 8.21 6.49
CA HIS A 122 -10.76 8.92 5.40
C HIS A 122 -11.76 9.82 4.67
N GLU A 123 -12.91 9.30 4.32
CA GLU A 123 -13.96 10.02 3.58
C GLU A 123 -14.42 11.30 4.31
N ASN A 124 -14.68 11.22 5.61
CA ASN A 124 -15.09 12.39 6.41
C ASN A 124 -14.02 13.50 6.50
N LYS A 125 -12.80 13.23 6.01
CA LYS A 125 -11.69 14.17 5.94
C LYS A 125 -11.25 14.47 4.51
N ASN A 126 -12.04 14.07 3.52
CA ASN A 126 -11.75 14.21 2.09
C ASN A 126 -10.46 13.48 1.66
N PHE A 127 -10.15 12.35 2.30
CA PHE A 127 -9.09 11.45 1.89
C PHE A 127 -9.67 10.23 1.18
N THR A 128 -8.84 9.58 0.39
CA THR A 128 -9.22 8.37 -0.34
C THR A 128 -9.21 7.17 0.59
N GLU A 129 -10.32 6.45 0.66
CA GLU A 129 -10.42 5.19 1.38
C GLU A 129 -9.59 4.09 0.70
N PRO A 130 -8.90 3.22 1.48
CA PRO A 130 -8.32 2.01 0.93
C PRO A 130 -9.41 1.08 0.39
N LEU A 131 -9.06 0.26 -0.60
CA LEU A 131 -9.93 -0.83 -1.04
C LEU A 131 -10.18 -1.84 0.09
N PHE A 132 -9.17 -2.03 0.93
CA PHE A 132 -9.25 -2.92 2.08
C PHE A 132 -8.22 -2.54 3.15
N ALA A 133 -8.67 -2.47 4.40
CA ALA A 133 -7.83 -2.28 5.57
C ALA A 133 -7.67 -3.60 6.34
N LEU A 134 -6.43 -4.03 6.55
CA LEU A 134 -6.09 -5.21 7.33
C LEU A 134 -5.90 -4.83 8.80
N VAL A 135 -6.93 -5.08 9.60
CA VAL A 135 -6.94 -4.79 11.04
C VAL A 135 -7.25 -6.08 11.80
N PRO A 136 -6.31 -6.60 12.59
CA PRO A 136 -4.93 -6.14 12.84
C PRO A 136 -4.02 -6.31 11.63
N SER A 137 -2.93 -5.55 11.59
CA SER A 137 -1.88 -5.68 10.58
C SER A 137 -1.33 -7.10 10.49
N VAL A 138 -0.99 -7.49 9.28
CA VAL A 138 -0.36 -8.78 8.96
C VAL A 138 1.07 -8.62 8.43
N GLY A 139 1.57 -7.39 8.37
CA GLY A 139 2.85 -7.09 7.74
C GLY A 139 2.79 -7.40 6.24
N ILE A 140 1.78 -6.82 5.55
CA ILE A 140 1.60 -7.07 4.12
C ILE A 140 2.81 -6.58 3.35
N SER A 141 3.38 -7.43 2.51
CA SER A 141 4.53 -7.08 1.68
C SER A 141 4.30 -7.58 0.27
N SER A 142 4.87 -6.91 -0.69
CA SER A 142 4.72 -7.17 -2.11
C SER A 142 3.25 -7.36 -2.54
N VAL A 143 2.95 -7.03 -3.76
CA VAL A 143 1.68 -7.34 -4.40
C VAL A 143 1.92 -7.56 -5.88
N ASN A 144 1.28 -8.59 -6.44
CA ASN A 144 1.31 -8.88 -7.86
C ASN A 144 -0.07 -9.28 -8.36
N VAL A 145 -0.25 -9.23 -9.67
CA VAL A 145 -1.41 -9.87 -10.30
C VAL A 145 -1.30 -11.37 -10.11
N CYS A 146 -2.43 -12.03 -9.84
CA CYS A 146 -2.46 -13.48 -9.73
C CYS A 146 -1.94 -14.14 -11.03
N PRO A 147 -1.24 -15.28 -10.91
CA PRO A 147 -0.95 -16.13 -12.07
C PRO A 147 -2.24 -16.52 -12.81
N SER A 148 -2.14 -16.73 -14.11
CA SER A 148 -3.28 -17.07 -14.97
C SER A 148 -4.06 -18.29 -14.49
N VAL A 149 -3.39 -19.27 -13.87
CA VAL A 149 -4.02 -20.45 -13.29
C VAL A 149 -5.01 -20.09 -12.19
N LEU A 150 -4.68 -19.14 -11.32
CA LEU A 150 -5.59 -18.68 -10.26
C LEU A 150 -6.73 -17.84 -10.82
N ILE A 151 -6.44 -16.95 -11.78
CA ILE A 151 -7.47 -16.17 -12.48
C ILE A 151 -8.51 -17.11 -13.13
N LYS A 152 -8.03 -18.17 -13.78
CA LYS A 152 -8.90 -19.17 -14.39
C LYS A 152 -9.68 -19.98 -13.33
N TYR A 153 -9.03 -20.37 -12.24
CA TYR A 153 -9.66 -21.15 -11.16
C TYR A 153 -10.80 -20.37 -10.50
N TYR A 154 -10.56 -19.11 -10.15
CA TYR A 154 -11.57 -18.26 -9.51
C TYR A 154 -12.54 -17.61 -10.50
N ASN A 155 -12.25 -17.67 -11.79
CA ASN A 155 -12.97 -16.93 -12.84
C ASN A 155 -13.08 -15.42 -12.51
N LYS A 156 -12.03 -14.86 -11.93
CA LYS A 156 -11.95 -13.45 -11.48
C LYS A 156 -10.54 -12.92 -11.59
N LYS A 157 -10.43 -11.63 -11.89
CA LYS A 157 -9.15 -10.89 -11.69
C LYS A 157 -8.81 -10.91 -10.21
N CYS A 158 -7.56 -11.11 -9.87
CA CYS A 158 -7.12 -11.08 -8.49
C CYS A 158 -5.70 -10.55 -8.31
N LEU A 159 -5.44 -10.11 -7.09
CA LEU A 159 -4.11 -9.74 -6.62
C LEU A 159 -3.65 -10.75 -5.59
N ILE A 160 -2.37 -11.07 -5.61
CA ILE A 160 -1.70 -11.93 -4.65
C ILE A 160 -0.68 -11.11 -3.87
N ALA A 161 -0.69 -11.20 -2.55
CA ALA A 161 0.23 -10.53 -1.66
C ALA A 161 0.73 -11.47 -0.58
N LEU A 162 1.88 -11.17 0.01
CA LEU A 162 2.43 -11.90 1.14
C LEU A 162 2.15 -11.17 2.44
N SER A 163 1.90 -11.91 3.51
CA SER A 163 1.99 -11.41 4.87
C SER A 163 3.21 -12.01 5.57
N LEU A 164 4.10 -11.15 6.08
CA LEU A 164 5.39 -11.55 6.62
C LEU A 164 5.32 -12.00 8.07
N TYR A 165 4.42 -11.44 8.85
CA TYR A 165 4.24 -11.81 10.24
C TYR A 165 2.82 -11.51 10.71
N GLY A 166 2.41 -12.20 11.74
CA GLY A 166 1.23 -11.91 12.54
C GLY A 166 1.65 -11.68 13.99
N ASN A 167 0.74 -11.22 14.82
CA ASN A 167 0.92 -11.27 16.26
C ASN A 167 0.64 -12.70 16.76
N ASN A 168 0.87 -12.95 18.06
CA ASN A 168 0.67 -14.25 18.70
C ASN A 168 -0.75 -14.83 18.53
N LEU A 169 -1.72 -14.02 18.14
CA LEU A 169 -3.11 -14.41 17.93
C LEU A 169 -3.41 -14.74 16.46
N ARG A 170 -2.54 -14.34 15.52
CA ARG A 170 -2.69 -14.59 14.09
C ARG A 170 -1.34 -14.93 13.49
N PRO A 171 -1.12 -16.19 13.11
CA PRO A 171 0.11 -16.58 12.44
C PRO A 171 0.29 -15.73 11.16
N GLY A 172 1.47 -15.18 11.00
CA GLY A 172 1.92 -14.54 9.78
C GLY A 172 2.23 -15.57 8.69
N LYS A 173 3.13 -15.25 7.79
CA LYS A 173 3.60 -16.16 6.73
C LYS A 173 2.42 -16.78 5.97
N SER A 174 1.61 -15.93 5.37
CA SER A 174 0.49 -16.38 4.55
C SER A 174 0.47 -15.65 3.22
N ILE A 175 -0.16 -16.28 2.27
CA ILE A 175 -0.52 -15.68 0.99
C ILE A 175 -1.94 -15.16 1.10
N LEU A 176 -2.15 -13.90 0.73
CA LEU A 176 -3.45 -13.27 0.61
C LEU A 176 -3.81 -13.17 -0.86
N ILE A 177 -5.00 -13.63 -1.23
CA ILE A 177 -5.55 -13.52 -2.58
C ILE A 177 -6.77 -12.62 -2.50
N PHE A 178 -6.68 -11.43 -3.09
CA PHE A 178 -7.78 -10.48 -3.17
C PHE A 178 -8.51 -10.67 -4.50
N LEU A 179 -9.67 -11.29 -4.47
CA LEU A 179 -10.53 -11.45 -5.64
C LEU A 179 -11.26 -10.13 -5.90
N LEU A 180 -11.17 -9.64 -7.11
CA LEU A 180 -11.71 -8.34 -7.49
C LEU A 180 -13.07 -8.51 -8.21
N ASN A 181 -13.90 -7.48 -8.16
CA ASN A 181 -15.05 -7.38 -9.04
C ASN A 181 -14.61 -7.17 -10.52
N ASN A 182 -15.55 -7.22 -11.44
CA ASN A 182 -15.27 -7.14 -12.87
C ASN A 182 -14.53 -5.83 -13.25
N ASP A 183 -14.90 -4.72 -12.62
CA ASP A 183 -14.27 -3.42 -12.83
C ASP A 183 -12.93 -3.26 -12.10
N SER A 184 -12.51 -4.24 -11.32
CA SER A 184 -11.28 -4.19 -10.51
C SER A 184 -11.18 -2.93 -9.62
N ASN A 185 -12.29 -2.49 -9.06
CA ASN A 185 -12.37 -1.32 -8.18
C ASN A 185 -12.95 -1.63 -6.79
N LYS A 186 -13.30 -2.89 -6.54
CA LYS A 186 -13.79 -3.38 -5.23
C LYS A 186 -13.29 -4.80 -4.98
N ILE A 187 -13.10 -5.11 -3.71
CA ILE A 187 -12.84 -6.49 -3.27
C ILE A 187 -14.16 -7.26 -3.28
N HIS A 188 -14.15 -8.40 -3.94
CA HIS A 188 -15.26 -9.37 -3.92
C HIS A 188 -15.12 -10.31 -2.72
N SER A 189 -13.95 -10.92 -2.56
CA SER A 189 -13.61 -11.78 -1.43
C SER A 189 -12.10 -11.86 -1.25
N ILE A 190 -11.66 -12.37 -0.10
CA ILE A 190 -10.25 -12.57 0.22
C ILE A 190 -10.08 -14.03 0.66
N GLU A 191 -9.14 -14.69 0.00
CA GLU A 191 -8.66 -16.02 0.39
C GLU A 191 -7.32 -15.88 1.11
N LYS A 192 -7.10 -16.71 2.12
CA LYS A 192 -5.87 -16.75 2.88
C LYS A 192 -5.31 -18.15 2.93
N ILE A 193 -4.10 -18.34 2.44
CA ILE A 193 -3.37 -19.61 2.46
C ILE A 193 -2.26 -19.50 3.49
N TYR A 194 -2.32 -20.30 4.54
CA TYR A 194 -1.26 -20.38 5.54
C TYR A 194 -0.09 -21.21 5.00
N LEU A 195 1.11 -20.68 5.15
CA LEU A 195 2.33 -21.35 4.70
C LEU A 195 2.92 -22.29 5.77
N GLY A 196 2.29 -22.37 6.95
CA GLY A 196 2.72 -23.19 8.08
C GLY A 196 3.95 -22.64 8.81
N ASP A 197 4.24 -23.24 9.96
CA ASP A 197 5.45 -22.93 10.75
C ASP A 197 6.70 -23.67 10.26
N GLU A 198 6.54 -24.58 9.32
CA GLU A 198 7.60 -25.48 8.86
C GLU A 198 8.55 -24.87 7.83
N MET A 199 8.24 -23.70 7.26
CA MET A 199 9.24 -22.99 6.48
C MET A 199 10.23 -22.26 7.40
N LYS A 200 11.03 -23.02 8.12
CA LYS A 200 12.29 -22.50 8.66
C LYS A 200 13.23 -22.29 7.49
N LEU A 201 13.44 -21.04 7.13
CA LEU A 201 14.55 -20.63 6.30
C LEU A 201 15.84 -20.76 7.11
#